data_19ad4fe442dc1c1af593ff81f33a5d4b
#
_entry.id   19ad4fe442dc1c1af593ff81f33a5d4b
#
_cell.length_a   1.000
_cell.length_b   1.000
_cell.length_c   1.000
_cell.angle_alpha   90.00
_cell.angle_beta   90.00
_cell.angle_gamma   90.00
#
_symmetry.space_group_name_H-M   'P 1'
#
loop_
_entity.id
_entity.type
_entity.pdbx_description
1 polymer ?
#
loop_
_entity_poly.entity_id
_entity_poly.type
_entity_poly.pdbx_seq_one_letter_code
_entity_poly.pdbx_strand_id
1 'polypeptide(L)'
;MQRPLIAVLIASAFLTLNAQAADLIQVYQQALANDATYASARSSLVAGEERIIQGRSGLLPNISASGSNLRNNSYNSGPDTVFGIVTDSRTKYHSNAYTISLAQPLYDWNAWQTYQQSKLVQANSEATFSQAQQDLILRVAQAYFDVLTAQDNLTSTQAQKVATTEQLASAKRNFEVGTQTITDTHEAQAAYDLVVAQEFAAINDLDNKRTALAVVIGKSAGELAPLRTGVTIEPPSPAAVDPWVSSAESQNFSVVAAGLNLEIAKREISRSRAGHMPTVNLVANKTHQYNTGVGQPGNTGNNTAVGVSWNIPLFSGFAVTSKVRENIALEDKARNDLEATKRQAAQIARQSFLGMTSGLAQVKALEAAEVSSKSSLDSNKLGYQVGVRINIDVLNAQKLLYSTQKDLSKARYDTIMNGLRLKSAAGSLREEDLQPINALLQH
;
A
#
# COMPACT_ATOMS: atom_id res chain seq x y z
N MET A 1 34.13 38.07 46.75
CA MET A 1 33.15 38.12 45.63
C MET A 1 32.44 36.76 45.59
N GLN A 2 31.24 36.74 46.14
CA GLN A 2 30.45 35.52 46.37
C GLN A 2 29.58 35.27 45.10
N ARG A 3 29.65 34.02 44.61
CA ARG A 3 28.72 33.53 43.57
C ARG A 3 27.57 32.82 44.28
N PRO A 4 26.29 33.16 44.03
CA PRO A 4 25.16 32.38 44.54
C PRO A 4 24.94 31.15 43.67
N LEU A 5 24.94 29.96 44.30
CA LEU A 5 24.45 28.69 43.77
C LEU A 5 22.92 28.77 43.61
N ILE A 6 22.45 28.84 42.37
CA ILE A 6 21.02 28.65 42.06
C ILE A 6 20.79 27.15 41.97
N ALA A 7 20.16 26.60 43.01
CA ALA A 7 19.64 25.25 43.02
C ALA A 7 18.40 25.22 42.10
N VAL A 8 18.54 24.66 40.90
CA VAL A 8 17.42 24.35 40.02
C VAL A 8 16.75 23.08 40.56
N LEU A 9 15.64 23.27 41.29
CA LEU A 9 14.69 22.23 41.62
C LEU A 9 14.02 21.79 40.35
N ILE A 10 14.48 20.69 39.73
CA ILE A 10 13.76 19.95 38.69
C ILE A 10 12.61 19.25 39.42
N ALA A 11 11.46 19.90 39.41
CA ALA A 11 10.20 19.25 39.72
C ALA A 11 9.92 18.26 38.56
N SER A 12 10.32 17.01 38.76
CA SER A 12 9.85 15.88 37.97
C SER A 12 8.33 15.75 38.16
N ALA A 13 7.58 16.47 37.34
CA ALA A 13 6.17 16.16 37.13
C ALA A 13 6.14 14.73 36.53
N PHE A 14 5.94 13.74 37.38
CA PHE A 14 5.45 12.43 36.96
C PHE A 14 4.09 12.70 36.32
N LEU A 15 4.09 12.94 35.02
CA LEU A 15 2.93 12.68 34.18
C LEU A 15 2.67 11.19 34.35
N THR A 16 1.72 10.86 35.24
CA THR A 16 1.03 9.58 35.18
C THR A 16 0.37 9.54 33.81
N LEU A 17 1.07 8.97 32.86
CA LEU A 17 0.45 8.44 31.64
C LEU A 17 -0.55 7.41 32.16
N ASN A 18 -1.81 7.85 32.34
CA ASN A 18 -2.91 6.92 32.35
C ASN A 18 -2.71 6.08 31.09
N ALA A 19 -2.43 4.80 31.28
CA ALA A 19 -2.38 3.83 30.18
C ALA A 19 -3.83 3.67 29.71
N GLN A 20 -4.34 4.69 29.02
CA GLN A 20 -5.63 4.65 28.36
C GLN A 20 -5.46 3.70 27.19
N ALA A 21 -6.35 2.73 27.06
CA ALA A 21 -6.31 1.77 25.97
C ALA A 21 -6.28 2.53 24.65
N ALA A 22 -5.35 2.13 23.75
CA ALA A 22 -5.17 2.83 22.48
C ALA A 22 -6.40 2.63 21.59
N ASP A 23 -6.98 3.73 21.15
CA ASP A 23 -8.11 3.72 20.24
C ASP A 23 -7.68 3.56 18.77
N LEU A 24 -8.62 3.30 17.87
CA LEU A 24 -8.34 3.05 16.46
C LEU A 24 -7.68 4.25 15.76
N ILE A 25 -8.07 5.48 16.13
CA ILE A 25 -7.50 6.71 15.55
C ILE A 25 -6.04 6.89 15.99
N GLN A 26 -5.76 6.67 17.28
CA GLN A 26 -4.39 6.73 17.80
C GLN A 26 -3.48 5.69 17.14
N VAL A 27 -3.98 4.47 16.94
CA VAL A 27 -3.24 3.39 16.23
C VAL A 27 -3.01 3.77 14.77
N TYR A 28 -4.01 4.36 14.10
CA TYR A 28 -3.86 4.85 12.73
C TYR A 28 -2.82 5.97 12.62
N GLN A 29 -2.82 6.94 13.53
CA GLN A 29 -1.81 8.01 13.54
C GLN A 29 -0.39 7.48 13.78
N GLN A 30 -0.24 6.45 14.62
CA GLN A 30 1.03 5.76 14.80
C GLN A 30 1.48 5.04 13.51
N ALA A 31 0.56 4.36 12.82
CA ALA A 31 0.84 3.72 11.54
C ALA A 31 1.21 4.74 10.46
N LEU A 32 0.51 5.89 10.39
CA LEU A 32 0.80 6.96 9.43
C LEU A 32 2.24 7.48 9.56
N ALA A 33 2.77 7.50 10.79
CA ALA A 33 4.15 7.94 11.07
C ALA A 33 5.21 6.86 10.83
N ASN A 34 4.87 5.57 11.01
CA ASN A 34 5.85 4.50 11.10
C ASN A 34 5.71 3.39 10.03
N ASP A 35 4.58 3.28 9.32
CA ASP A 35 4.39 2.23 8.32
C ASP A 35 5.34 2.41 7.13
N ALA A 36 6.24 1.45 6.94
CA ALA A 36 7.25 1.50 5.88
C ALA A 36 6.64 1.41 4.47
N THR A 37 5.51 0.72 4.31
CA THR A 37 4.81 0.58 3.02
C THR A 37 4.21 1.92 2.61
N TYR A 38 3.59 2.62 3.54
CA TYR A 38 3.06 3.96 3.31
C TYR A 38 4.17 4.98 3.03
N ALA A 39 5.27 4.94 3.80
CA ALA A 39 6.43 5.79 3.57
C ALA A 39 7.05 5.56 2.17
N SER A 40 7.12 4.29 1.73
CA SER A 40 7.56 3.94 0.37
C SER A 40 6.62 4.50 -0.70
N ALA A 41 5.30 4.40 -0.51
CA ALA A 41 4.31 4.98 -1.42
C ALA A 41 4.42 6.51 -1.51
N ARG A 42 4.65 7.18 -0.38
CA ARG A 42 4.90 8.63 -0.32
C ARG A 42 6.17 9.03 -1.09
N SER A 43 7.25 8.26 -0.93
CA SER A 43 8.48 8.50 -1.68
C SER A 43 8.29 8.28 -3.18
N SER A 44 7.46 7.29 -3.56
CA SER A 44 7.09 7.04 -4.95
C SER A 44 6.26 8.17 -5.55
N LEU A 45 5.38 8.82 -4.77
CA LEU A 45 4.66 10.02 -5.19
C LEU A 45 5.63 11.16 -5.51
N VAL A 46 6.56 11.47 -4.58
CA VAL A 46 7.57 12.53 -4.79
C VAL A 46 8.40 12.24 -6.05
N ALA A 47 8.81 10.99 -6.27
CA ALA A 47 9.49 10.59 -7.49
C ALA A 47 8.62 10.74 -8.75
N GLY A 48 7.30 10.53 -8.61
CA GLY A 48 6.31 10.73 -9.68
C GLY A 48 6.14 12.19 -10.06
N GLU A 49 6.16 13.11 -9.10
CA GLU A 49 6.07 14.56 -9.31
C GLU A 49 7.22 15.08 -10.18
N GLU A 50 8.43 14.54 -10.05
CA GLU A 50 9.59 14.91 -10.87
C GLU A 50 9.46 14.51 -12.35
N ARG A 51 8.53 13.60 -12.70
CA ARG A 51 8.31 13.16 -14.08
C ARG A 51 7.92 14.31 -15.03
N ILE A 52 7.14 15.29 -14.55
CA ILE A 52 6.79 16.46 -15.36
C ILE A 52 8.02 17.29 -15.70
N ILE A 53 8.90 17.52 -14.71
CA ILE A 53 10.14 18.29 -14.91
C ILE A 53 11.03 17.57 -15.91
N GLN A 54 11.21 16.25 -15.75
CA GLN A 54 11.97 15.40 -16.68
C GLN A 54 11.36 15.42 -18.09
N GLY A 55 10.03 15.30 -18.21
CA GLY A 55 9.34 15.37 -19.51
C GLY A 55 9.48 16.70 -20.18
N ARG A 56 9.43 17.82 -19.41
CA ARG A 56 9.60 19.19 -19.93
C ARG A 56 11.04 19.47 -20.35
N SER A 57 12.03 18.83 -19.74
CA SER A 57 13.45 19.08 -20.03
C SER A 57 13.80 18.85 -21.50
N GLY A 58 13.12 17.90 -22.16
CA GLY A 58 13.29 17.66 -23.61
C GLY A 58 12.81 18.80 -24.52
N LEU A 59 12.11 19.81 -23.98
CA LEU A 59 11.67 21.01 -24.71
C LEU A 59 12.51 22.25 -24.37
N LEU A 60 13.40 22.16 -23.41
CA LEU A 60 14.26 23.25 -22.95
C LEU A 60 15.64 23.19 -23.58
N PRO A 61 16.41 24.32 -23.55
CA PRO A 61 17.78 24.30 -24.05
C PRO A 61 18.65 23.34 -23.21
N ASN A 62 19.44 22.55 -23.91
CA ASN A 62 20.51 21.75 -23.32
C ASN A 62 21.84 22.45 -23.58
N ILE A 63 22.59 22.75 -22.52
CA ILE A 63 23.92 23.34 -22.59
C ILE A 63 24.91 22.33 -22.03
N SER A 64 25.91 21.99 -22.82
CA SER A 64 26.97 21.06 -22.43
C SER A 64 28.35 21.64 -22.67
N ALA A 65 29.31 21.27 -21.83
CA ALA A 65 30.72 21.56 -22.03
C ALA A 65 31.47 20.24 -22.17
N SER A 66 32.30 20.12 -23.17
CA SER A 66 33.16 18.96 -23.41
C SER A 66 34.61 19.40 -23.60
N GLY A 67 35.55 18.54 -23.15
CA GLY A 67 36.98 18.78 -23.34
C GLY A 67 37.65 17.46 -23.77
N SER A 68 38.61 17.59 -24.65
CA SER A 68 39.45 16.45 -25.05
C SER A 68 40.93 16.84 -25.08
N ASN A 69 41.77 15.92 -24.66
CA ASN A 69 43.23 15.98 -24.79
C ASN A 69 43.68 14.71 -25.45
N LEU A 70 44.15 14.83 -26.71
CA LEU A 70 44.49 13.70 -27.55
C LEU A 70 45.94 13.78 -27.96
N ARG A 71 46.66 12.65 -27.92
CA ARG A 71 47.96 12.46 -28.55
C ARG A 71 47.77 11.72 -29.87
N ASN A 72 47.95 12.45 -30.93
CA ASN A 72 47.76 11.92 -32.27
C ASN A 72 49.11 11.44 -32.85
N ASN A 73 49.11 10.28 -33.50
CA ASN A 73 50.21 9.76 -34.30
C ASN A 73 49.60 9.41 -35.67
N SER A 74 49.82 10.31 -36.64
CA SER A 74 49.30 10.18 -38.00
C SER A 74 50.42 9.76 -38.92
N TYR A 75 50.17 8.76 -39.75
CA TYR A 75 51.02 8.34 -40.84
C TYR A 75 50.25 8.57 -42.14
N ASN A 76 50.77 9.47 -42.99
CA ASN A 76 50.23 9.76 -44.30
C ASN A 76 51.29 9.37 -45.35
N SER A 77 50.91 8.52 -46.30
CA SER A 77 51.70 8.16 -47.47
C SER A 77 50.88 8.57 -48.70
N GLY A 78 51.46 9.39 -49.55
CA GLY A 78 50.78 9.84 -50.75
C GLY A 78 51.70 10.59 -51.69
N PRO A 79 51.34 10.71 -52.99
CA PRO A 79 52.14 11.49 -53.97
C PRO A 79 52.04 12.99 -53.55
N ASP A 80 53.24 13.61 -53.53
CA ASP A 80 53.32 15.07 -53.45
C ASP A 80 52.72 15.67 -54.73
N THR A 81 51.72 16.58 -54.52
CA THR A 81 50.99 17.17 -55.66
C THR A 81 51.84 18.09 -56.54
N VAL A 82 53.06 18.46 -56.12
CA VAL A 82 53.94 19.35 -56.87
C VAL A 82 54.96 18.61 -57.67
N PHE A 83 55.52 17.46 -57.22
CA PHE A 83 56.59 16.71 -57.87
C PHE A 83 56.29 15.25 -58.16
N GLY A 84 55.05 14.73 -57.80
CA GLY A 84 54.70 13.34 -58.08
C GLY A 84 55.48 12.32 -57.27
N ILE A 85 56.32 12.72 -56.33
CA ILE A 85 57.12 11.84 -55.46
C ILE A 85 56.23 11.40 -54.27
N VAL A 86 56.23 10.08 -54.03
CA VAL A 86 55.56 9.54 -52.85
C VAL A 86 56.30 9.97 -51.56
N THR A 87 55.68 10.80 -50.76
CA THR A 87 56.24 11.24 -49.46
C THR A 87 55.52 10.60 -48.29
N ASP A 88 56.33 9.92 -47.49
CA ASP A 88 55.85 9.39 -46.21
C ASP A 88 56.00 10.45 -45.11
N SER A 89 54.87 10.88 -44.52
CA SER A 89 54.87 11.82 -43.42
C SER A 89 54.35 11.17 -42.14
N ARG A 90 55.15 11.19 -41.09
CA ARG A 90 54.75 10.85 -39.73
C ARG A 90 54.65 12.12 -38.89
N THR A 91 53.43 12.44 -38.49
CA THR A 91 53.18 13.63 -37.65
C THR A 91 52.70 13.18 -36.26
N LYS A 92 53.42 13.61 -35.22
CA LYS A 92 53.02 13.40 -33.85
C LYS A 92 52.62 14.77 -33.27
N TYR A 93 51.36 14.89 -32.84
CA TYR A 93 50.89 16.13 -32.27
C TYR A 93 49.92 15.91 -31.10
N HIS A 94 49.83 16.86 -30.18
CA HIS A 94 48.84 16.93 -29.13
C HIS A 94 47.75 17.88 -29.59
N SER A 95 46.50 17.43 -29.36
CA SER A 95 45.31 18.23 -29.66
C SER A 95 44.50 18.39 -28.39
N ASN A 96 44.32 19.63 -27.95
CA ASN A 96 43.44 20.00 -26.86
C ASN A 96 42.24 20.73 -27.47
N ALA A 97 41.03 20.31 -27.13
CA ALA A 97 39.83 20.97 -27.57
C ALA A 97 38.85 21.18 -26.39
N TYR A 98 38.24 22.32 -26.28
CA TYR A 98 37.18 22.66 -25.36
C TYR A 98 36.01 23.18 -26.18
N THR A 99 34.82 22.58 -25.99
CA THR A 99 33.62 22.98 -26.73
C THR A 99 32.46 23.23 -25.74
N ILE A 100 31.81 24.36 -25.88
CA ILE A 100 30.52 24.62 -25.27
C ILE A 100 29.48 24.51 -26.37
N SER A 101 28.48 23.66 -26.16
CA SER A 101 27.38 23.42 -27.10
C SER A 101 26.06 23.79 -26.48
N LEU A 102 25.20 24.44 -27.21
CA LEU A 102 23.78 24.68 -26.89
C LEU A 102 22.92 24.03 -27.98
N ALA A 103 21.93 23.25 -27.56
CA ALA A 103 20.91 22.71 -28.43
C ALA A 103 19.53 23.03 -27.83
N GLN A 104 18.69 23.78 -28.57
CA GLN A 104 17.32 24.09 -28.20
C GLN A 104 16.38 23.51 -29.25
N PRO A 105 15.53 22.52 -28.88
CA PRO A 105 14.49 22.06 -29.77
C PRO A 105 13.51 23.18 -30.10
N LEU A 106 13.32 23.44 -31.42
CA LEU A 106 12.32 24.36 -31.92
C LEU A 106 11.05 23.62 -32.36
N TYR A 107 11.25 22.41 -32.90
CA TYR A 107 10.18 21.49 -33.24
C TYR A 107 10.66 20.05 -32.98
N ASP A 108 10.04 19.40 -32.01
CA ASP A 108 10.21 17.98 -31.71
C ASP A 108 8.91 17.42 -31.16
N TRP A 109 8.16 16.70 -32.02
CA TRP A 109 6.87 16.13 -31.67
C TRP A 109 7.01 14.99 -30.64
N ASN A 110 8.15 14.26 -30.65
CA ASN A 110 8.41 13.21 -29.66
C ASN A 110 8.59 13.83 -28.26
N ALA A 111 9.41 14.89 -28.14
CA ALA A 111 9.60 15.60 -26.89
C ALA A 111 8.28 16.21 -26.37
N TRP A 112 7.45 16.76 -27.28
CA TRP A 112 6.13 17.26 -26.91
C TRP A 112 5.20 16.16 -26.36
N GLN A 113 5.12 14.99 -27.04
CA GLN A 113 4.30 13.88 -26.57
C GLN A 113 4.85 13.30 -25.25
N THR A 114 6.18 13.25 -25.07
CA THR A 114 6.81 12.84 -23.81
C THR A 114 6.42 13.76 -22.66
N TYR A 115 6.39 15.09 -22.90
CA TYR A 115 5.90 16.04 -21.90
C TYR A 115 4.42 15.85 -21.58
N GLN A 116 3.56 15.64 -22.57
CA GLN A 116 2.14 15.37 -22.32
C GLN A 116 1.93 14.04 -21.58
N GLN A 117 2.71 13.02 -21.90
CA GLN A 117 2.69 11.71 -21.23
C GLN A 117 3.15 11.82 -19.77
N SER A 118 4.17 12.64 -19.49
CA SER A 118 4.70 12.81 -18.13
C SER A 118 3.68 13.40 -17.15
N LYS A 119 2.74 14.22 -17.63
CA LYS A 119 1.61 14.72 -16.82
C LYS A 119 0.66 13.59 -16.41
N LEU A 120 0.40 12.65 -17.33
CA LEU A 120 -0.43 11.48 -17.03
C LEU A 120 0.27 10.52 -16.07
N VAL A 121 1.60 10.38 -16.19
CA VAL A 121 2.40 9.57 -15.26
C VAL A 121 2.38 10.16 -13.85
N GLN A 122 2.47 11.50 -13.71
CA GLN A 122 2.29 12.13 -12.40
C GLN A 122 0.88 11.86 -11.85
N ALA A 123 -0.17 12.11 -12.62
CA ALA A 123 -1.56 11.85 -12.18
C ALA A 123 -1.76 10.37 -11.77
N ASN A 124 -1.11 9.43 -12.46
CA ASN A 124 -1.13 8.02 -12.09
C ASN A 124 -0.42 7.76 -10.74
N SER A 125 0.69 8.46 -10.48
CA SER A 125 1.38 8.39 -9.18
C SER A 125 0.50 8.92 -8.04
N GLU A 126 -0.24 10.00 -8.27
CA GLU A 126 -1.21 10.57 -7.32
C GLU A 126 -2.37 9.60 -7.03
N ALA A 127 -2.93 8.97 -8.07
CA ALA A 127 -3.99 7.97 -7.91
C ALA A 127 -3.48 6.73 -7.13
N THR A 128 -2.27 6.26 -7.44
CA THR A 128 -1.63 5.15 -6.73
C THR A 128 -1.35 5.48 -5.27
N PHE A 129 -0.92 6.70 -4.97
CA PHE A 129 -0.73 7.15 -3.59
C PHE A 129 -2.06 7.24 -2.82
N SER A 130 -3.12 7.76 -3.45
CA SER A 130 -4.46 7.80 -2.86
C SER A 130 -4.98 6.40 -2.54
N GLN A 131 -4.70 5.41 -3.39
CA GLN A 131 -4.98 4.02 -3.07
C GLN A 131 -4.17 3.53 -1.87
N ALA A 132 -2.87 3.83 -1.80
CA ALA A 132 -2.03 3.44 -0.68
C ALA A 132 -2.50 4.04 0.66
N GLN A 133 -3.10 5.24 0.64
CA GLN A 133 -3.74 5.84 1.82
C GLN A 133 -4.95 5.00 2.27
N GLN A 134 -5.83 4.61 1.35
CA GLN A 134 -6.97 3.73 1.68
C GLN A 134 -6.52 2.35 2.17
N ASP A 135 -5.50 1.79 1.54
CA ASP A 135 -4.93 0.51 1.95
C ASP A 135 -4.33 0.56 3.36
N LEU A 136 -3.71 1.69 3.75
CA LEU A 136 -3.24 1.89 5.12
C LEU A 136 -4.41 1.88 6.11
N ILE A 137 -5.50 2.60 5.84
CA ILE A 137 -6.70 2.61 6.69
C ILE A 137 -7.22 1.18 6.88
N LEU A 138 -7.35 0.43 5.78
CA LEU A 138 -7.86 -0.96 5.84
C LEU A 138 -6.91 -1.89 6.60
N ARG A 139 -5.59 -1.80 6.38
CA ARG A 139 -4.59 -2.63 7.09
C ARG A 139 -4.59 -2.35 8.58
N VAL A 140 -4.63 -1.08 8.97
CA VAL A 140 -4.68 -0.69 10.38
C VAL A 140 -5.96 -1.18 11.04
N ALA A 141 -7.12 -0.93 10.43
CA ALA A 141 -8.40 -1.37 10.96
C ALA A 141 -8.48 -2.90 11.05
N GLN A 142 -8.00 -3.63 10.02
CA GLN A 142 -7.97 -5.09 10.03
C GLN A 142 -7.07 -5.62 11.16
N ALA A 143 -5.84 -5.11 11.29
CA ALA A 143 -4.92 -5.55 12.33
C ALA A 143 -5.45 -5.21 13.74
N TYR A 144 -6.10 -4.06 13.92
CA TYR A 144 -6.75 -3.65 15.16
C TYR A 144 -7.87 -4.61 15.55
N PHE A 145 -8.81 -4.88 14.65
CA PHE A 145 -9.93 -5.80 14.92
C PHE A 145 -9.50 -7.26 15.00
N ASP A 146 -8.44 -7.66 14.34
CA ASP A 146 -7.85 -8.99 14.49
C ASP A 146 -7.33 -9.20 15.93
N VAL A 147 -6.66 -8.19 16.52
CA VAL A 147 -6.22 -8.25 17.92
C VAL A 147 -7.43 -8.29 18.86
N LEU A 148 -8.46 -7.47 18.63
CA LEU A 148 -9.68 -7.51 19.47
C LEU A 148 -10.39 -8.85 19.37
N THR A 149 -10.50 -9.42 18.18
CA THR A 149 -11.08 -10.76 17.97
C THR A 149 -10.33 -11.83 18.75
N ALA A 150 -9.00 -11.80 18.73
CA ALA A 150 -8.17 -12.73 19.48
C ALA A 150 -8.28 -12.51 21.00
N GLN A 151 -8.38 -11.25 21.45
CA GLN A 151 -8.59 -10.89 22.85
C GLN A 151 -9.95 -11.40 23.38
N ASP A 152 -11.02 -11.19 22.62
CA ASP A 152 -12.36 -11.67 22.96
C ASP A 152 -12.41 -13.21 22.98
N ASN A 153 -11.73 -13.86 22.02
CA ASN A 153 -11.60 -15.31 22.00
C ASN A 153 -10.88 -15.84 23.24
N LEU A 154 -9.78 -15.21 23.64
CA LEU A 154 -9.05 -15.57 24.87
C LEU A 154 -9.92 -15.37 26.11
N THR A 155 -10.59 -14.22 26.24
CA THR A 155 -11.50 -13.90 27.37
C THR A 155 -12.62 -14.90 27.48
N SER A 156 -13.27 -15.26 26.36
CA SER A 156 -14.34 -16.27 26.34
C SER A 156 -13.81 -17.67 26.69
N THR A 157 -12.61 -18.03 26.22
CA THR A 157 -11.99 -19.33 26.53
C THR A 157 -11.60 -19.42 28.00
N GLN A 158 -11.10 -18.34 28.60
CA GLN A 158 -10.81 -18.28 30.05
C GLN A 158 -12.07 -18.37 30.89
N ALA A 159 -13.18 -17.68 30.50
CA ALA A 159 -14.46 -17.82 31.16
C ALA A 159 -15.02 -19.26 31.04
N GLN A 160 -14.88 -19.89 29.87
CA GLN A 160 -15.24 -21.29 29.67
C GLN A 160 -14.39 -22.22 30.57
N LYS A 161 -13.08 -21.99 30.68
CA LYS A 161 -12.19 -22.76 31.57
C LYS A 161 -12.62 -22.71 33.03
N VAL A 162 -12.96 -21.49 33.53
CA VAL A 162 -13.48 -21.33 34.90
C VAL A 162 -14.76 -22.17 35.08
N ALA A 163 -15.75 -22.03 34.18
CA ALA A 163 -17.00 -22.76 34.25
C ALA A 163 -16.81 -24.30 34.17
N THR A 164 -15.89 -24.76 33.31
CA THR A 164 -15.59 -26.21 33.16
C THR A 164 -14.82 -26.73 34.40
N THR A 165 -13.97 -25.92 35.01
CA THR A 165 -13.28 -26.27 36.26
C THR A 165 -14.27 -26.48 37.41
N GLU A 166 -15.25 -25.59 37.53
CA GLU A 166 -16.34 -25.72 38.54
C GLU A 166 -17.16 -27.01 38.27
N GLN A 167 -17.48 -27.27 37.01
CA GLN A 167 -18.24 -28.48 36.63
C GLN A 167 -17.48 -29.78 36.92
N LEU A 168 -16.17 -29.81 36.65
CA LEU A 168 -15.29 -30.93 36.98
C LEU A 168 -15.22 -31.16 38.51
N ALA A 169 -15.05 -30.07 39.27
CA ALA A 169 -15.05 -30.17 40.73
C ALA A 169 -16.39 -30.66 41.30
N SER A 170 -17.52 -30.27 40.71
CA SER A 170 -18.83 -30.75 41.03
C SER A 170 -19.01 -32.24 40.70
N ALA A 171 -18.60 -32.66 39.49
CA ALA A 171 -18.65 -34.06 39.07
C ALA A 171 -17.83 -34.99 39.97
N LYS A 172 -16.61 -34.58 40.37
CA LYS A 172 -15.75 -35.32 41.32
C LYS A 172 -16.43 -35.49 42.67
N ARG A 173 -16.94 -34.40 43.25
CA ARG A 173 -17.66 -34.46 44.57
C ARG A 173 -18.88 -35.34 44.52
N ASN A 174 -19.68 -35.24 43.47
CA ASN A 174 -20.90 -36.03 43.30
C ASN A 174 -20.58 -37.53 43.09
N PHE A 175 -19.49 -37.88 42.45
CA PHE A 175 -19.00 -39.25 42.36
C PHE A 175 -18.55 -39.76 43.73
N GLU A 176 -17.78 -38.98 44.51
CA GLU A 176 -17.31 -39.38 45.85
C GLU A 176 -18.46 -39.67 46.83
N VAL A 177 -19.59 -38.93 46.72
CA VAL A 177 -20.78 -39.19 47.54
C VAL A 177 -21.74 -40.19 46.90
N GLY A 178 -21.41 -40.79 45.73
CA GLY A 178 -22.17 -41.86 45.07
C GLY A 178 -23.42 -41.37 44.33
N THR A 179 -23.58 -40.10 44.05
CA THR A 179 -24.75 -39.53 43.35
C THR A 179 -24.56 -39.45 41.83
N GLN A 180 -23.35 -39.71 41.35
CA GLN A 180 -23.01 -39.70 39.91
C GLN A 180 -22.05 -40.82 39.51
N THR A 181 -21.90 -41.03 38.20
CA THR A 181 -21.05 -42.10 37.63
C THR A 181 -19.60 -41.60 37.46
N ILE A 182 -18.66 -42.56 37.38
CA ILE A 182 -17.27 -42.23 37.00
C ILE A 182 -17.18 -41.68 35.58
N THR A 183 -18.13 -42.02 34.69
CA THR A 183 -18.22 -41.49 33.31
C THR A 183 -18.41 -39.99 33.32
N ASP A 184 -19.27 -39.43 34.18
CA ASP A 184 -19.50 -38.00 34.30
C ASP A 184 -18.20 -37.25 34.69
N THR A 185 -17.37 -37.86 35.55
CA THR A 185 -16.07 -37.30 35.95
C THR A 185 -15.09 -37.31 34.78
N HIS A 186 -15.05 -38.41 33.98
CA HIS A 186 -14.18 -38.48 32.81
C HIS A 186 -14.61 -37.55 31.70
N GLU A 187 -15.90 -37.34 31.46
CA GLU A 187 -16.42 -36.37 30.52
C GLU A 187 -16.05 -34.95 30.91
N ALA A 188 -16.22 -34.59 32.20
CA ALA A 188 -15.84 -33.26 32.72
C ALA A 188 -14.31 -33.04 32.65
N GLN A 189 -13.51 -34.08 32.95
CA GLN A 189 -12.05 -33.98 32.81
C GLN A 189 -11.65 -33.80 31.35
N ALA A 190 -12.20 -34.56 30.42
CA ALA A 190 -11.92 -34.40 28.98
C ALA A 190 -12.29 -32.99 28.47
N ALA A 191 -13.46 -32.47 28.90
CA ALA A 191 -13.86 -31.09 28.58
C ALA A 191 -12.88 -30.04 29.14
N TYR A 192 -12.43 -30.20 30.37
CA TYR A 192 -11.42 -29.31 30.99
C TYR A 192 -10.10 -29.35 30.23
N ASP A 193 -9.55 -30.53 29.95
CA ASP A 193 -8.29 -30.71 29.26
C ASP A 193 -8.32 -30.06 27.86
N LEU A 194 -9.46 -30.20 27.15
CA LEU A 194 -9.69 -29.58 25.84
C LEU A 194 -9.67 -28.05 25.94
N VAL A 195 -10.36 -27.47 26.94
CA VAL A 195 -10.41 -25.99 27.09
C VAL A 195 -9.06 -25.44 27.49
N VAL A 196 -8.26 -26.16 28.32
CA VAL A 196 -6.86 -25.79 28.62
C VAL A 196 -6.02 -25.74 27.35
N ALA A 197 -6.14 -26.74 26.48
CA ALA A 197 -5.45 -26.74 25.19
C ALA A 197 -5.88 -25.55 24.30
N GLN A 198 -7.20 -25.23 24.26
CA GLN A 198 -7.72 -24.08 23.55
C GLN A 198 -7.23 -22.74 24.11
N GLU A 199 -7.05 -22.63 25.44
CA GLU A 199 -6.49 -21.41 26.05
C GLU A 199 -5.05 -21.16 25.60
N PHE A 200 -4.18 -22.17 25.58
CA PHE A 200 -2.82 -22.01 25.05
C PHE A 200 -2.81 -21.61 23.57
N ALA A 201 -3.69 -22.17 22.76
CA ALA A 201 -3.85 -21.78 21.37
C ALA A 201 -4.31 -20.32 21.24
N ALA A 202 -5.27 -19.87 22.07
CA ALA A 202 -5.79 -18.50 22.06
C ALA A 202 -4.74 -17.47 22.54
N ILE A 203 -3.90 -17.81 23.52
CA ILE A 203 -2.78 -16.97 23.96
C ILE A 203 -1.79 -16.77 22.80
N ASN A 204 -1.40 -17.85 22.15
CA ASN A 204 -0.47 -17.77 21.01
C ASN A 204 -1.06 -16.97 19.85
N ASP A 205 -2.36 -17.14 19.53
CA ASP A 205 -3.03 -16.37 18.48
C ASP A 205 -3.03 -14.89 18.82
N LEU A 206 -3.35 -14.49 20.06
CA LEU A 206 -3.31 -13.10 20.50
C LEU A 206 -1.91 -12.49 20.34
N ASP A 207 -0.85 -13.21 20.74
CA ASP A 207 0.52 -12.74 20.62
C ASP A 207 0.93 -12.57 19.15
N ASN A 208 0.51 -13.48 18.28
CA ASN A 208 0.71 -13.35 16.83
C ASN A 208 0.00 -12.14 16.24
N LYS A 209 -1.26 -11.89 16.63
CA LYS A 209 -2.03 -10.73 16.16
C LYS A 209 -1.45 -9.41 16.68
N ARG A 210 -1.01 -9.36 17.93
CA ARG A 210 -0.28 -8.20 18.49
C ARG A 210 1.02 -7.93 17.74
N THR A 211 1.76 -8.98 17.42
CA THR A 211 2.99 -8.86 16.61
C THR A 211 2.69 -8.34 15.21
N ALA A 212 1.63 -8.83 14.55
CA ALA A 212 1.20 -8.35 13.24
C ALA A 212 0.82 -6.86 13.27
N LEU A 213 0.09 -6.42 14.31
CA LEU A 213 -0.21 -4.99 14.51
C LEU A 213 1.08 -4.19 14.74
N ALA A 214 2.01 -4.70 15.55
CA ALA A 214 3.29 -4.03 15.82
C ALA A 214 4.12 -3.79 14.54
N VAL A 215 4.04 -4.68 13.54
CA VAL A 215 4.68 -4.49 12.22
C VAL A 215 4.10 -3.28 11.50
N VAL A 216 2.79 -3.06 11.60
CA VAL A 216 2.11 -1.93 10.93
C VAL A 216 2.40 -0.60 11.63
N ILE A 217 2.40 -0.58 12.98
CA ILE A 217 2.60 0.66 13.76
C ILE A 217 4.07 0.94 14.09
N GLY A 218 4.98 0.00 13.80
CA GLY A 218 6.43 0.16 14.04
C GLY A 218 6.85 0.03 15.50
N LYS A 219 5.95 -0.34 16.42
CA LYS A 219 6.22 -0.52 17.86
C LYS A 219 5.23 -1.51 18.47
N SER A 220 5.50 -1.99 19.69
CA SER A 220 4.55 -2.83 20.41
C SER A 220 3.24 -2.06 20.66
N ALA A 221 2.12 -2.69 20.29
CA ALA A 221 0.79 -2.19 20.65
C ALA A 221 0.56 -2.37 22.15
N GLY A 222 0.10 -1.32 22.84
CA GLY A 222 -0.44 -1.42 24.20
C GLY A 222 -1.77 -2.17 24.24
N GLU A 223 -2.51 -2.00 25.33
CA GLU A 223 -3.89 -2.46 25.37
C GLU A 223 -4.75 -1.64 24.40
N LEU A 224 -5.64 -2.34 23.67
CA LEU A 224 -6.54 -1.73 22.70
C LEU A 224 -7.92 -1.53 23.31
N ALA A 225 -8.60 -0.46 22.91
CA ALA A 225 -9.96 -0.17 23.32
C ALA A 225 -10.95 -1.17 22.69
N PRO A 226 -11.70 -1.99 23.47
CA PRO A 226 -12.66 -2.94 22.93
C PRO A 226 -13.93 -2.22 22.45
N LEU A 227 -14.79 -2.92 21.69
CA LEU A 227 -16.14 -2.42 21.37
C LEU A 227 -16.99 -2.32 22.64
N ARG A 228 -17.82 -1.28 22.71
CA ARG A 228 -18.84 -1.16 23.75
C ARG A 228 -19.87 -2.29 23.63
N THR A 229 -20.41 -2.72 24.76
CA THR A 229 -21.52 -3.67 24.76
C THR A 229 -22.77 -3.04 24.16
N GLY A 230 -23.52 -3.78 23.34
CA GLY A 230 -24.76 -3.28 22.74
C GLY A 230 -24.57 -2.29 21.58
N VAL A 231 -23.40 -2.31 20.93
CA VAL A 231 -23.11 -1.45 19.77
C VAL A 231 -24.07 -1.73 18.63
N THR A 232 -24.70 -0.70 18.08
CA THR A 232 -25.48 -0.77 16.85
C THR A 232 -24.60 -0.31 15.68
N ILE A 233 -24.38 -1.19 14.70
CA ILE A 233 -23.66 -0.88 13.46
C ILE A 233 -24.66 -0.33 12.46
N GLU A 234 -24.38 0.86 11.92
CA GLU A 234 -25.25 1.50 10.94
C GLU A 234 -25.23 0.76 9.58
N PRO A 235 -26.40 0.65 8.91
CA PRO A 235 -26.48 0.07 7.57
C PRO A 235 -25.78 0.97 6.53
N PRO A 236 -25.38 0.41 5.36
CA PRO A 236 -24.76 1.20 4.30
C PRO A 236 -25.72 2.26 3.76
N SER A 237 -25.24 3.49 3.58
CA SER A 237 -26.00 4.57 2.95
C SER A 237 -25.24 5.03 1.69
N PRO A 238 -25.84 4.86 0.48
CA PRO A 238 -27.19 4.39 0.15
C PRO A 238 -27.43 2.88 0.41
N ALA A 239 -28.68 2.51 0.69
CA ALA A 239 -29.08 1.12 0.98
C ALA A 239 -29.16 0.21 -0.25
N ALA A 240 -29.02 0.74 -1.46
CA ALA A 240 -28.99 0.00 -2.71
C ALA A 240 -27.54 -0.30 -3.14
N VAL A 241 -27.34 -1.44 -3.83
CA VAL A 241 -25.98 -1.86 -4.26
C VAL A 241 -25.50 -1.09 -5.50
N ASP A 242 -26.39 -0.71 -6.40
CA ASP A 242 -26.03 -0.15 -7.71
C ASP A 242 -25.25 1.18 -7.65
N PRO A 243 -25.58 2.14 -6.75
CA PRO A 243 -24.77 3.34 -6.57
C PRO A 243 -23.31 3.04 -6.17
N TRP A 244 -23.08 2.03 -5.30
CA TRP A 244 -21.76 1.62 -4.88
C TRP A 244 -20.96 1.01 -6.02
N VAL A 245 -21.62 0.16 -6.84
CA VAL A 245 -21.00 -0.43 -8.03
C VAL A 245 -20.63 0.65 -9.04
N SER A 246 -21.53 1.59 -9.33
CA SER A 246 -21.26 2.70 -10.24
C SER A 246 -20.09 3.59 -9.76
N SER A 247 -20.04 3.88 -8.45
CA SER A 247 -18.90 4.60 -7.87
C SER A 247 -17.60 3.79 -7.99
N ALA A 248 -17.63 2.48 -7.75
CA ALA A 248 -16.46 1.62 -7.88
C ALA A 248 -15.91 1.60 -9.31
N GLU A 249 -16.78 1.54 -10.32
CA GLU A 249 -16.38 1.54 -11.73
C GLU A 249 -15.80 2.88 -12.22
N SER A 250 -16.10 3.99 -11.52
CA SER A 250 -15.69 5.34 -11.94
C SER A 250 -14.70 6.02 -11.02
N GLN A 251 -14.75 5.78 -9.71
CA GLN A 251 -14.00 6.54 -8.68
C GLN A 251 -12.96 5.70 -7.93
N ASN A 252 -12.99 4.37 -8.07
CA ASN A 252 -11.97 3.52 -7.46
C ASN A 252 -10.59 3.88 -7.99
N PHE A 253 -9.61 4.09 -7.10
CA PHE A 253 -8.28 4.58 -7.49
C PHE A 253 -7.53 3.60 -8.40
N SER A 254 -7.74 2.28 -8.29
CA SER A 254 -7.18 1.31 -9.23
C SER A 254 -7.77 1.47 -10.63
N VAL A 255 -9.07 1.79 -10.74
CA VAL A 255 -9.75 2.06 -12.02
C VAL A 255 -9.25 3.37 -12.62
N VAL A 256 -9.10 4.42 -11.81
CA VAL A 256 -8.54 5.71 -12.24
C VAL A 256 -7.11 5.51 -12.76
N ALA A 257 -6.26 4.79 -12.04
CA ALA A 257 -4.89 4.48 -12.46
C ALA A 257 -4.86 3.66 -13.77
N ALA A 258 -5.73 2.66 -13.92
CA ALA A 258 -5.84 1.90 -15.16
C ALA A 258 -6.33 2.78 -16.34
N GLY A 259 -7.25 3.72 -16.09
CA GLY A 259 -7.67 4.71 -17.07
C GLY A 259 -6.54 5.63 -17.51
N LEU A 260 -5.72 6.11 -16.59
CA LEU A 260 -4.53 6.91 -16.89
C LEU A 260 -3.49 6.11 -17.67
N ASN A 261 -3.30 4.82 -17.36
CA ASN A 261 -2.41 3.94 -18.12
C ASN A 261 -2.89 3.74 -19.57
N LEU A 262 -4.18 3.66 -19.81
CA LEU A 262 -4.74 3.65 -21.17
C LEU A 262 -4.42 4.96 -21.92
N GLU A 263 -4.60 6.13 -21.29
CA GLU A 263 -4.25 7.41 -21.90
C GLU A 263 -2.73 7.55 -22.17
N ILE A 264 -1.89 7.02 -21.27
CA ILE A 264 -0.44 6.92 -21.48
C ILE A 264 -0.13 6.06 -22.72
N ALA A 265 -0.78 4.91 -22.88
CA ALA A 265 -0.62 4.04 -24.04
C ALA A 265 -1.05 4.70 -25.35
N LYS A 266 -2.16 5.45 -25.36
CA LYS A 266 -2.59 6.26 -26.52
C LYS A 266 -1.54 7.32 -26.90
N ARG A 267 -0.95 8.00 -25.90
CA ARG A 267 0.12 8.99 -26.15
C ARG A 267 1.38 8.32 -26.70
N GLU A 268 1.68 7.08 -26.27
CA GLU A 268 2.82 6.31 -26.76
C GLU A 268 2.70 6.00 -28.25
N ILE A 269 1.49 5.74 -28.78
CA ILE A 269 1.27 5.60 -30.22
C ILE A 269 1.64 6.89 -30.95
N SER A 270 1.18 8.05 -30.44
CA SER A 270 1.49 9.36 -31.00
C SER A 270 2.98 9.68 -30.95
N ARG A 271 3.65 9.30 -29.85
CA ARG A 271 5.10 9.42 -29.67
C ARG A 271 5.86 8.56 -30.66
N SER A 272 5.43 7.33 -30.88
CA SER A 272 6.05 6.44 -31.86
C SER A 272 5.89 6.92 -33.30
N ARG A 273 4.74 7.51 -33.63
CA ARG A 273 4.53 8.14 -34.95
C ARG A 273 5.47 9.33 -35.19
N ALA A 274 5.93 9.99 -34.14
CA ALA A 274 6.91 11.07 -34.24
C ALA A 274 8.23 10.63 -34.87
N GLY A 275 8.56 9.33 -34.88
CA GLY A 275 9.70 8.79 -35.61
C GLY A 275 9.67 8.99 -37.14
N HIS A 276 8.54 9.41 -37.70
CA HIS A 276 8.41 9.83 -39.11
C HIS A 276 8.40 11.36 -39.28
N MET A 277 8.41 12.12 -38.18
CA MET A 277 8.33 13.59 -38.23
C MET A 277 9.70 14.22 -38.24
N PRO A 278 9.84 15.41 -38.85
CA PRO A 278 11.10 16.17 -38.76
C PRO A 278 11.37 16.64 -37.33
N THR A 279 12.63 16.83 -37.01
CA THR A 279 13.09 17.58 -35.82
C THR A 279 13.83 18.81 -36.27
N VAL A 280 13.67 19.94 -35.55
CA VAL A 280 14.34 21.22 -35.84
C VAL A 280 14.93 21.74 -34.52
N ASN A 281 16.22 22.03 -34.54
CA ASN A 281 16.95 22.53 -33.36
C ASN A 281 17.70 23.81 -33.68
N LEU A 282 17.66 24.79 -32.80
CA LEU A 282 18.63 25.87 -32.73
C LEU A 282 19.90 25.31 -32.09
N VAL A 283 21.04 25.45 -32.77
CA VAL A 283 22.34 25.00 -32.29
C VAL A 283 23.32 26.14 -32.22
N ALA A 284 24.10 26.19 -31.16
CA ALA A 284 25.22 27.11 -31.03
C ALA A 284 26.41 26.36 -30.42
N ASN A 285 27.56 26.48 -31.06
CA ASN A 285 28.81 25.87 -30.60
C ASN A 285 29.89 26.89 -30.50
N LYS A 286 30.67 26.88 -29.41
CA LYS A 286 31.93 27.62 -29.29
C LYS A 286 33.04 26.64 -28.95
N THR A 287 33.99 26.47 -29.90
CA THR A 287 35.12 25.55 -29.75
C THR A 287 36.42 26.34 -29.68
N HIS A 288 37.22 26.04 -28.69
CA HIS A 288 38.64 26.46 -28.63
C HIS A 288 39.49 25.20 -28.81
N GLN A 289 40.38 25.24 -29.81
CA GLN A 289 41.26 24.13 -30.11
C GLN A 289 42.72 24.59 -30.12
N TYR A 290 43.59 23.82 -29.52
CA TYR A 290 45.03 24.04 -29.55
C TYR A 290 45.74 22.76 -29.99
N ASN A 291 46.47 22.84 -31.07
CA ASN A 291 47.28 21.72 -31.62
C ASN A 291 48.74 22.10 -31.50
N THR A 292 49.59 21.20 -31.01
CA THR A 292 51.02 21.36 -30.93
C THR A 292 51.72 20.06 -31.33
N GLY A 293 52.75 20.14 -32.17
CA GLY A 293 53.47 18.95 -32.64
C GLY A 293 54.92 19.23 -33.00
N VAL A 294 55.73 18.16 -33.10
CA VAL A 294 57.13 18.25 -33.49
C VAL A 294 57.20 18.66 -34.98
N GLY A 295 57.83 19.79 -35.25
CA GLY A 295 58.01 20.31 -36.60
C GLY A 295 56.84 21.15 -37.14
N GLN A 296 55.83 21.41 -36.31
CA GLN A 296 54.70 22.28 -36.62
C GLN A 296 54.58 23.42 -35.59
N PRO A 297 54.44 24.67 -35.98
CA PRO A 297 54.13 25.77 -35.03
C PRO A 297 52.77 25.45 -34.37
N GLY A 298 52.65 25.70 -33.05
CA GLY A 298 51.38 25.53 -32.32
C GLY A 298 50.30 26.36 -33.02
N ASN A 299 49.16 25.70 -33.30
CA ASN A 299 48.01 26.35 -33.95
C ASN A 299 46.84 26.44 -32.95
N THR A 300 46.36 27.66 -32.72
CA THR A 300 45.17 27.92 -31.90
C THR A 300 44.00 28.31 -32.80
N GLY A 301 42.93 27.57 -32.71
CA GLY A 301 41.68 27.86 -33.41
C GLY A 301 40.54 28.18 -32.47
N ASN A 302 39.83 29.27 -32.74
CA ASN A 302 38.55 29.61 -32.08
C ASN A 302 37.44 29.57 -33.15
N ASN A 303 36.45 28.72 -32.94
CA ASN A 303 35.30 28.63 -33.81
C ASN A 303 34.01 28.90 -33.04
N THR A 304 33.17 29.77 -33.57
CA THR A 304 31.83 30.02 -33.08
C THR A 304 30.86 29.80 -34.23
N ALA A 305 29.91 28.89 -34.04
CA ALA A 305 28.86 28.61 -35.01
C ALA A 305 27.48 28.70 -34.31
N VAL A 306 26.55 29.41 -34.96
CA VAL A 306 25.14 29.46 -34.55
C VAL A 306 24.30 29.22 -35.79
N GLY A 307 23.29 28.36 -35.65
CA GLY A 307 22.45 28.03 -36.79
C GLY A 307 21.25 27.15 -36.41
N VAL A 308 20.49 26.78 -37.40
CA VAL A 308 19.35 25.86 -37.26
C VAL A 308 19.73 24.55 -37.92
N SER A 309 19.64 23.47 -37.19
CA SER A 309 19.78 22.10 -37.73
C SER A 309 18.39 21.45 -37.81
N TRP A 310 18.17 20.70 -38.87
CA TRP A 310 16.96 19.92 -39.06
C TRP A 310 17.28 18.52 -39.50
N ASN A 311 16.46 17.55 -39.10
CA ASN A 311 16.60 16.16 -39.52
C ASN A 311 15.20 15.62 -39.92
N ILE A 312 15.12 15.03 -41.10
CA ILE A 312 13.91 14.40 -41.64
C ILE A 312 14.21 12.94 -41.92
N PRO A 313 13.71 11.97 -41.17
CA PRO A 313 13.91 10.56 -41.43
C PRO A 313 13.06 10.12 -42.65
N LEU A 314 13.71 9.82 -43.76
CA LEU A 314 12.99 9.42 -45.00
C LEU A 314 12.62 7.93 -45.00
N PHE A 315 13.51 7.08 -44.48
CA PHE A 315 13.28 5.64 -44.39
C PHE A 315 14.09 5.06 -43.23
N SER A 316 13.43 4.28 -42.39
CA SER A 316 14.01 3.66 -41.17
C SER A 316 13.87 2.13 -41.16
N GLY A 317 13.82 1.48 -42.33
CA GLY A 317 13.72 0.02 -42.42
C GLY A 317 12.47 -0.56 -41.78
N PHE A 318 11.34 0.13 -41.86
CA PHE A 318 10.05 -0.22 -41.22
C PHE A 318 10.04 -0.23 -39.66
N ALA A 319 11.14 0.16 -39.01
CA ALA A 319 11.23 0.12 -37.53
C ALA A 319 10.13 0.97 -36.86
N VAL A 320 9.90 2.21 -37.36
CA VAL A 320 8.84 3.10 -36.83
C VAL A 320 7.45 2.50 -37.04
N THR A 321 7.17 1.95 -38.22
CA THR A 321 5.88 1.30 -38.53
C THR A 321 5.64 0.10 -37.62
N SER A 322 6.67 -0.73 -37.39
CA SER A 322 6.58 -1.86 -36.46
C SER A 322 6.32 -1.40 -35.02
N LYS A 323 7.03 -0.34 -34.56
CA LYS A 323 6.84 0.22 -33.22
C LYS A 323 5.44 0.81 -33.02
N VAL A 324 4.87 1.44 -34.06
CA VAL A 324 3.49 1.92 -34.03
C VAL A 324 2.51 0.76 -33.90
N ARG A 325 2.69 -0.34 -34.65
CA ARG A 325 1.83 -1.54 -34.54
C ARG A 325 1.93 -2.20 -33.17
N GLU A 326 3.14 -2.30 -32.62
CA GLU A 326 3.36 -2.79 -31.26
C GLU A 326 2.57 -1.96 -30.25
N ASN A 327 2.68 -0.63 -30.32
CA ASN A 327 2.01 0.25 -29.36
C ASN A 327 0.48 0.29 -29.54
N ILE A 328 -0.05 0.02 -30.73
CA ILE A 328 -1.50 -0.19 -30.94
C ILE A 328 -1.95 -1.46 -30.20
N ALA A 329 -1.19 -2.56 -30.27
CA ALA A 329 -1.50 -3.78 -29.51
C ALA A 329 -1.39 -3.57 -28.00
N LEU A 330 -0.44 -2.75 -27.53
CA LEU A 330 -0.27 -2.39 -26.11
C LEU A 330 -1.42 -1.46 -25.64
N GLU A 331 -1.95 -0.60 -26.51
CA GLU A 331 -3.15 0.20 -26.19
C GLU A 331 -4.39 -0.68 -26.06
N ASP A 332 -4.58 -1.66 -26.96
CA ASP A 332 -5.65 -2.64 -26.83
C ASP A 332 -5.54 -3.47 -25.53
N LYS A 333 -4.31 -3.85 -25.16
CA LYS A 333 -4.04 -4.49 -23.87
C LYS A 333 -4.48 -3.59 -22.72
N ALA A 334 -4.05 -2.32 -22.68
CA ALA A 334 -4.40 -1.38 -21.61
C ALA A 334 -5.91 -1.13 -21.51
N ARG A 335 -6.63 -1.15 -22.64
CA ARG A 335 -8.10 -1.06 -22.68
C ARG A 335 -8.76 -2.27 -22.02
N ASN A 336 -8.28 -3.47 -22.30
CA ASN A 336 -8.78 -4.69 -21.70
C ASN A 336 -8.40 -4.78 -20.20
N ASP A 337 -7.22 -4.31 -19.81
CA ASP A 337 -6.80 -4.20 -18.41
C ASP A 337 -7.72 -3.26 -17.61
N LEU A 338 -8.09 -2.10 -18.20
CA LEU A 338 -9.06 -1.18 -17.61
C LEU A 338 -10.42 -1.84 -17.40
N GLU A 339 -10.92 -2.55 -18.42
CA GLU A 339 -12.20 -3.25 -18.33
C GLU A 339 -12.18 -4.36 -17.27
N ALA A 340 -11.09 -5.12 -17.18
CA ALA A 340 -10.89 -6.13 -16.15
C ALA A 340 -10.86 -5.49 -14.74
N THR A 341 -10.16 -4.36 -14.58
CA THR A 341 -10.08 -3.62 -13.32
C THR A 341 -11.44 -3.08 -12.89
N LYS A 342 -12.25 -2.54 -13.82
CA LYS A 342 -13.63 -2.09 -13.54
C LYS A 342 -14.49 -3.24 -13.04
N ARG A 343 -14.47 -4.39 -13.72
CA ARG A 343 -15.23 -5.58 -13.29
C ARG A 343 -14.80 -6.08 -11.91
N GLN A 344 -13.51 -6.06 -11.63
CA GLN A 344 -12.97 -6.43 -10.33
C GLN A 344 -13.42 -5.46 -9.23
N ALA A 345 -13.37 -4.15 -9.47
CA ALA A 345 -13.85 -3.14 -8.52
C ALA A 345 -15.37 -3.28 -8.26
N ALA A 346 -16.16 -3.48 -9.31
CA ALA A 346 -17.59 -3.76 -9.21
C ALA A 346 -17.90 -5.02 -8.40
N GLN A 347 -17.12 -6.09 -8.60
CA GLN A 347 -17.25 -7.34 -7.82
C GLN A 347 -16.94 -7.11 -6.35
N ILE A 348 -15.84 -6.43 -6.02
CA ILE A 348 -15.45 -6.13 -4.63
C ILE A 348 -16.51 -5.29 -3.95
N ALA A 349 -17.04 -4.26 -4.62
CA ALA A 349 -18.12 -3.43 -4.08
C ALA A 349 -19.38 -4.26 -3.77
N ARG A 350 -19.82 -5.13 -4.68
CA ARG A 350 -20.95 -6.04 -4.44
C ARG A 350 -20.71 -7.00 -3.28
N GLN A 351 -19.53 -7.62 -3.23
CA GLN A 351 -19.16 -8.53 -2.15
C GLN A 351 -19.14 -7.83 -0.80
N SER A 352 -18.56 -6.63 -0.73
CA SER A 352 -18.49 -5.84 0.50
C SER A 352 -19.87 -5.36 0.95
N PHE A 353 -20.72 -4.92 0.02
CA PHE A 353 -22.12 -4.54 0.31
C PHE A 353 -22.93 -5.73 0.84
N LEU A 354 -22.86 -6.88 0.17
CA LEU A 354 -23.53 -8.09 0.62
C LEU A 354 -22.96 -8.60 1.96
N GLY A 355 -21.63 -8.52 2.13
CA GLY A 355 -20.98 -8.87 3.37
C GLY A 355 -21.42 -7.97 4.54
N MET A 356 -21.61 -6.68 4.31
CA MET A 356 -22.10 -5.76 5.33
C MET A 356 -23.58 -6.00 5.65
N THR A 357 -24.45 -6.14 4.65
CA THR A 357 -25.88 -6.35 4.85
C THR A 357 -26.21 -7.69 5.49
N SER A 358 -25.57 -8.78 5.01
CA SER A 358 -25.71 -10.11 5.64
C SER A 358 -25.07 -10.15 7.03
N GLY A 359 -23.95 -9.44 7.23
CA GLY A 359 -23.29 -9.32 8.52
C GLY A 359 -24.18 -8.65 9.57
N LEU A 360 -24.89 -7.59 9.22
CA LEU A 360 -25.87 -6.94 10.11
C LEU A 360 -27.00 -7.90 10.53
N ALA A 361 -27.52 -8.69 9.60
CA ALA A 361 -28.53 -9.71 9.89
C ALA A 361 -27.96 -10.83 10.78
N GLN A 362 -26.72 -11.25 10.52
CA GLN A 362 -26.00 -12.26 11.30
C GLN A 362 -25.75 -11.77 12.74
N VAL A 363 -25.28 -10.53 12.93
CA VAL A 363 -25.07 -9.94 14.25
C VAL A 363 -26.38 -9.98 15.06
N LYS A 364 -27.50 -9.52 14.48
CA LYS A 364 -28.81 -9.53 15.13
C LYS A 364 -29.25 -10.96 15.49
N ALA A 365 -29.03 -11.94 14.62
CA ALA A 365 -29.35 -13.34 14.89
C ALA A 365 -28.49 -13.92 16.01
N LEU A 366 -27.17 -13.60 16.02
CA LEU A 366 -26.25 -14.08 17.06
C LEU A 366 -26.51 -13.41 18.42
N GLU A 367 -26.96 -12.15 18.47
CA GLU A 367 -27.42 -11.50 19.72
C GLU A 367 -28.63 -12.24 20.32
N ALA A 368 -29.61 -12.62 19.50
CA ALA A 368 -30.73 -13.43 19.95
C ALA A 368 -30.28 -14.84 20.39
N ALA A 369 -29.33 -15.44 19.65
CA ALA A 369 -28.75 -16.76 19.97
C ALA A 369 -27.97 -16.73 21.29
N GLU A 370 -27.25 -15.64 21.60
CA GLU A 370 -26.53 -15.47 22.88
C GLU A 370 -27.51 -15.45 24.04
N VAL A 371 -28.61 -14.70 23.95
CA VAL A 371 -29.67 -14.67 24.98
C VAL A 371 -30.26 -16.08 25.17
N SER A 372 -30.61 -16.77 24.09
CA SER A 372 -31.20 -18.10 24.13
C SER A 372 -30.25 -19.16 24.68
N SER A 373 -28.96 -19.14 24.27
CA SER A 373 -27.95 -20.09 24.76
C SER A 373 -27.62 -19.85 26.24
N LYS A 374 -27.62 -18.60 26.70
CA LYS A 374 -27.48 -18.27 28.13
C LYS A 374 -28.64 -18.83 28.92
N SER A 375 -29.87 -18.61 28.48
CA SER A 375 -31.08 -19.15 29.15
C SER A 375 -31.07 -20.69 29.15
N SER A 376 -30.63 -21.31 28.06
CA SER A 376 -30.46 -22.76 27.97
C SER A 376 -29.44 -23.25 28.99
N LEU A 377 -28.27 -22.59 29.10
CA LEU A 377 -27.25 -22.98 30.08
C LEU A 377 -27.78 -22.87 31.52
N ASP A 378 -28.48 -21.77 31.87
CA ASP A 378 -29.03 -21.57 33.20
C ASP A 378 -30.09 -22.64 33.53
N SER A 379 -30.94 -22.99 32.55
CA SER A 379 -31.94 -24.07 32.71
C SER A 379 -31.28 -25.45 32.84
N ASN A 380 -30.24 -25.77 32.08
CA ASN A 380 -29.52 -27.03 32.19
C ASN A 380 -28.75 -27.13 33.52
N LYS A 381 -28.15 -26.05 34.02
CA LYS A 381 -27.53 -26.01 35.35
C LYS A 381 -28.55 -26.28 36.46
N LEU A 382 -29.71 -25.64 36.41
CA LEU A 382 -30.78 -25.89 37.37
C LEU A 382 -31.30 -27.34 37.28
N GLY A 383 -31.57 -27.81 36.07
CA GLY A 383 -32.01 -29.21 35.84
C GLY A 383 -31.01 -30.23 36.33
N TYR A 384 -29.71 -29.99 36.19
CA TYR A 384 -28.64 -30.80 36.74
C TYR A 384 -28.65 -30.82 38.28
N GLN A 385 -28.85 -29.66 38.92
CA GLN A 385 -28.91 -29.55 40.37
C GLN A 385 -30.09 -30.36 40.96
N VAL A 386 -31.23 -30.39 40.26
CA VAL A 386 -32.44 -31.13 40.73
C VAL A 386 -32.49 -32.60 40.19
N GLY A 387 -31.45 -33.04 39.46
CA GLY A 387 -31.30 -34.41 39.00
C GLY A 387 -32.12 -34.79 37.76
N VAL A 388 -32.70 -33.85 37.00
CA VAL A 388 -33.45 -34.08 35.76
C VAL A 388 -32.63 -33.88 34.49
N ARG A 389 -31.40 -33.40 34.62
CA ARG A 389 -30.40 -33.27 33.54
C ARG A 389 -29.09 -33.93 33.95
N ILE A 390 -28.32 -34.36 32.97
CA ILE A 390 -27.01 -34.99 33.18
C ILE A 390 -25.86 -34.02 32.93
N ASN A 391 -24.65 -34.36 33.37
CA ASN A 391 -23.46 -33.52 33.28
C ASN A 391 -23.15 -33.05 31.87
N ILE A 392 -23.24 -33.92 30.88
CA ILE A 392 -22.95 -33.60 29.48
C ILE A 392 -23.88 -32.55 28.88
N ASP A 393 -25.14 -32.44 29.35
CA ASP A 393 -26.09 -31.41 28.90
C ASP A 393 -25.59 -30.02 29.31
N VAL A 394 -25.06 -29.88 30.54
CA VAL A 394 -24.47 -28.61 31.03
C VAL A 394 -23.21 -28.28 30.26
N LEU A 395 -22.30 -29.23 30.05
CA LEU A 395 -21.08 -29.02 29.28
C LEU A 395 -21.37 -28.59 27.82
N ASN A 396 -22.36 -29.22 27.18
CA ASN A 396 -22.78 -28.85 25.83
C ASN A 396 -23.42 -27.44 25.78
N ALA A 397 -24.24 -27.10 26.76
CA ALA A 397 -24.84 -25.77 26.86
C ALA A 397 -23.76 -24.66 27.12
N GLN A 398 -22.77 -24.97 27.96
CA GLN A 398 -21.59 -24.07 28.16
C GLN A 398 -20.83 -23.86 26.85
N LYS A 399 -20.48 -24.96 26.16
CA LYS A 399 -19.79 -24.89 24.86
C LYS A 399 -20.56 -24.05 23.84
N LEU A 400 -21.90 -24.23 23.75
CA LEU A 400 -22.75 -23.49 22.83
C LEU A 400 -22.74 -22.00 23.15
N LEU A 401 -22.89 -21.60 24.42
CA LEU A 401 -22.86 -20.19 24.84
C LEU A 401 -21.54 -19.52 24.46
N TYR A 402 -20.39 -20.11 24.86
CA TYR A 402 -19.08 -19.51 24.59
C TYR A 402 -18.73 -19.48 23.12
N SER A 403 -19.14 -20.48 22.31
CA SER A 403 -18.98 -20.41 20.86
C SER A 403 -19.83 -19.31 20.25
N THR A 404 -21.09 -19.15 20.70
CA THR A 404 -21.97 -18.06 20.20
C THR A 404 -21.40 -16.69 20.51
N GLN A 405 -20.81 -16.48 21.70
CA GLN A 405 -20.18 -15.21 22.07
C GLN A 405 -18.96 -14.90 21.16
N LYS A 406 -18.11 -15.89 20.89
CA LYS A 406 -16.99 -15.73 19.95
C LYS A 406 -17.45 -15.39 18.53
N ASP A 407 -18.48 -16.10 18.04
CA ASP A 407 -19.04 -15.88 16.73
C ASP A 407 -19.70 -14.47 16.63
N LEU A 408 -20.35 -14.01 17.69
CA LEU A 408 -20.95 -12.66 17.77
C LEU A 408 -19.89 -11.56 17.71
N SER A 409 -18.82 -11.67 18.52
CA SER A 409 -17.71 -10.70 18.49
C SER A 409 -17.08 -10.63 17.10
N LYS A 410 -16.77 -11.77 16.51
CA LYS A 410 -16.20 -11.86 15.17
C LYS A 410 -17.15 -11.27 14.11
N ALA A 411 -18.44 -11.59 14.15
CA ALA A 411 -19.43 -11.05 13.20
C ALA A 411 -19.55 -9.53 13.26
N ARG A 412 -19.45 -8.93 14.46
CA ARG A 412 -19.44 -7.47 14.63
C ARG A 412 -18.22 -6.84 13.95
N TYR A 413 -17.01 -7.36 14.19
CA TYR A 413 -15.78 -6.84 13.59
C TYR A 413 -15.76 -7.03 12.06
N ASP A 414 -16.15 -8.21 11.57
CA ASP A 414 -16.24 -8.49 10.14
C ASP A 414 -17.25 -7.55 9.42
N THR A 415 -18.36 -7.22 10.07
CA THR A 415 -19.37 -6.30 9.53
C THR A 415 -18.82 -4.87 9.42
N ILE A 416 -18.12 -4.38 10.44
CA ILE A 416 -17.45 -3.07 10.41
C ILE A 416 -16.40 -3.04 9.28
N MET A 417 -15.58 -4.08 9.19
CA MET A 417 -14.56 -4.17 8.13
C MET A 417 -15.15 -4.22 6.72
N ASN A 418 -16.30 -4.90 6.53
CA ASN A 418 -17.00 -4.90 5.25
C ASN A 418 -17.52 -3.50 4.88
N GLY A 419 -17.94 -2.70 5.86
CA GLY A 419 -18.29 -1.29 5.66
C GLY A 419 -17.12 -0.44 5.17
N LEU A 420 -15.95 -0.59 5.78
CA LEU A 420 -14.72 0.09 5.34
C LEU A 420 -14.28 -0.36 3.94
N ARG A 421 -14.31 -1.68 3.67
CA ARG A 421 -13.99 -2.23 2.34
C ARG A 421 -14.95 -1.74 1.26
N LEU A 422 -16.24 -1.58 1.59
CA LEU A 422 -17.23 -1.03 0.66
C LEU A 422 -16.88 0.42 0.28
N LYS A 423 -16.55 1.27 1.26
CA LYS A 423 -16.13 2.65 1.01
C LYS A 423 -14.83 2.72 0.22
N SER A 424 -13.87 1.85 0.49
CA SER A 424 -12.62 1.76 -0.28
C SER A 424 -12.88 1.31 -1.72
N ALA A 425 -13.71 0.28 -1.92
CA ALA A 425 -14.09 -0.17 -3.26
C ALA A 425 -14.77 0.94 -4.07
N ALA A 426 -15.59 1.77 -3.44
CA ALA A 426 -16.23 2.93 -4.05
C ALA A 426 -15.28 4.13 -4.23
N GLY A 427 -14.02 4.06 -3.76
CA GLY A 427 -13.05 5.16 -3.85
C GLY A 427 -13.33 6.31 -2.86
N SER A 428 -14.26 6.14 -1.94
CA SER A 428 -14.71 7.20 -1.01
C SER A 428 -14.15 7.10 0.40
N LEU A 429 -13.37 6.05 0.73
CA LEU A 429 -12.82 5.84 2.06
C LEU A 429 -11.81 6.95 2.41
N ARG A 430 -12.00 7.59 3.58
CA ARG A 430 -11.15 8.63 4.12
C ARG A 430 -10.84 8.39 5.60
N GLU A 431 -9.90 9.14 6.13
CA GLU A 431 -9.54 9.10 7.57
C GLU A 431 -10.74 9.41 8.47
N GLU A 432 -11.60 10.36 8.05
CA GLU A 432 -12.80 10.74 8.81
C GLU A 432 -13.77 9.57 9.03
N ASP A 433 -13.74 8.56 8.15
CA ASP A 433 -14.57 7.36 8.26
C ASP A 433 -14.19 6.45 9.45
N LEU A 434 -13.00 6.65 10.02
CA LEU A 434 -12.61 5.98 11.26
C LEU A 434 -13.27 6.59 12.50
N GLN A 435 -13.72 7.85 12.47
CA GLN A 435 -14.31 8.53 13.63
C GLN A 435 -15.61 7.86 14.12
N PRO A 436 -16.61 7.55 13.25
CA PRO A 436 -17.80 6.83 13.68
C PRO A 436 -17.47 5.47 14.29
N ILE A 437 -16.47 4.77 13.74
CA ILE A 437 -16.04 3.46 14.24
C ILE A 437 -15.35 3.61 15.59
N ASN A 438 -14.49 4.61 15.74
CA ASN A 438 -13.81 4.92 16.99
C ASN A 438 -14.81 5.26 18.10
N ALA A 439 -15.90 5.95 17.76
CA ALA A 439 -16.99 6.24 18.69
C ALA A 439 -17.74 4.98 19.19
N LEU A 440 -17.59 3.83 18.56
CA LEU A 440 -18.13 2.54 19.02
C LEU A 440 -17.23 1.86 20.06
N LEU A 441 -15.99 2.34 20.28
CA LEU A 441 -15.03 1.78 21.21
C LEU A 441 -15.25 2.33 22.64
N GLN A 442 -14.76 1.60 23.64
CA GLN A 442 -14.73 2.04 25.04
C GLN A 442 -13.51 2.97 25.24
N HIS A 443 -13.74 4.19 25.67
CA HIS A 443 -12.70 5.18 26.00
C HIS A 443 -12.53 5.32 27.51
#